data_fb9c98488c726dae451c09bb8676bd12
#
_entry.id   fb9c98488c726dae451c09bb8676bd12
#
_cell.length_a   1.000
_cell.length_b   1.000
_cell.length_c   1.000
_cell.angle_alpha   90.00
_cell.angle_beta   90.00
_cell.angle_gamma   90.00
#
_symmetry.space_group_name_H-M   'P 1'
#
loop_
_entity.id
_entity.type
_entity.pdbx_description
1 polymer ?
#
loop_
_entity_poly.entity_id
_entity_poly.type
_entity_poly.pdbx_seq_one_letter_code
_entity_poly.pdbx_strand_id
1 'polypeptide(L)'
;LGMTAREFKPQRYALHFGTQKINLHEVGTVVDPNVRHATAGSGDLCFLTRMPLEDVIAHLQAEGVAIVQGPVGATGARHRLRSVYIYDPDDNLIEIANEV
;
A
#
# COMPACT_ATOMS: atom_id res chain seq x y z
N LEU A 1 -20.19 8.15 -5.20
CA LEU A 1 -19.71 7.20 -6.22
C LEU A 1 -20.13 5.75 -5.93
N GLY A 2 -20.94 5.51 -4.88
CA GLY A 2 -21.42 4.17 -4.54
C GLY A 2 -20.40 3.25 -3.88
N MET A 3 -19.26 3.77 -3.43
CA MET A 3 -18.28 2.99 -2.68
C MET A 3 -18.79 2.68 -1.27
N THR A 4 -18.38 1.53 -0.71
CA THR A 4 -18.75 1.14 0.65
C THR A 4 -17.60 1.40 1.60
N ALA A 5 -17.86 2.18 2.66
CA ALA A 5 -16.89 2.41 3.73
C ALA A 5 -16.88 1.22 4.70
N ARG A 6 -15.70 0.67 5.00
CA ARG A 6 -15.53 -0.46 5.93
C ARG A 6 -14.34 -0.23 6.86
N GLU A 7 -14.55 -0.53 8.14
CA GLU A 7 -13.46 -0.62 9.11
C GLU A 7 -12.82 -2.01 8.99
N PHE A 8 -11.51 -2.09 8.67
CA PHE A 8 -10.80 -3.36 8.51
C PHE A 8 -9.84 -3.66 9.67
N LYS A 9 -9.51 -2.67 10.45
CA LYS A 9 -8.78 -2.75 11.72
C LYS A 9 -9.30 -1.62 12.62
N PRO A 10 -9.11 -1.67 13.94
CA PRO A 10 -9.56 -0.58 14.82
C PRO A 10 -9.10 0.79 14.32
N GLN A 11 -10.03 1.71 14.10
CA GLN A 11 -9.81 3.07 13.61
C GLN A 11 -9.15 3.14 12.21
N ARG A 12 -9.21 2.05 11.43
CA ARG A 12 -8.67 1.99 10.07
C ARG A 12 -9.80 1.66 9.10
N TYR A 13 -10.02 2.56 8.15
CA TYR A 13 -11.14 2.49 7.20
C TYR A 13 -10.65 2.42 5.77
N ALA A 14 -11.45 1.79 4.92
CA ALA A 14 -11.22 1.75 3.48
C ALA A 14 -12.52 1.98 2.72
N LEU A 15 -12.42 2.54 1.53
CA LEU A 15 -13.51 2.64 0.57
C LEU A 15 -13.41 1.48 -0.42
N HIS A 16 -14.39 0.60 -0.44
CA HIS A 16 -14.43 -0.55 -1.33
C HIS A 16 -15.25 -0.27 -2.58
N PHE A 17 -14.75 -0.70 -3.72
CA PHE A 17 -15.42 -0.61 -5.02
C PHE A 17 -14.97 -1.76 -5.92
N GLY A 18 -15.90 -2.54 -6.43
CA GLY A 18 -15.59 -3.73 -7.21
C GLY A 18 -14.67 -4.67 -6.40
N THR A 19 -13.51 -5.02 -6.95
CA THR A 19 -12.49 -5.86 -6.29
C THR A 19 -11.33 -5.05 -5.71
N GLN A 20 -11.49 -3.73 -5.59
CA GLN A 20 -10.45 -2.80 -5.16
C GLN A 20 -10.88 -2.04 -3.92
N LYS A 21 -9.92 -1.39 -3.29
CA LYS A 21 -10.20 -0.47 -2.19
C LYS A 21 -9.21 0.69 -2.18
N ILE A 22 -9.63 1.78 -1.54
CA ILE A 22 -8.77 2.91 -1.18
C ILE A 22 -8.69 2.94 0.35
N ASN A 23 -7.51 2.79 0.91
CA ASN A 23 -7.31 2.96 2.35
C ASN A 23 -7.36 4.44 2.69
N LEU A 24 -8.06 4.76 3.79
CA LEU A 24 -8.13 6.13 4.31
C LEU A 24 -7.24 6.26 5.53
N HIS A 25 -6.42 7.29 5.54
CA HIS A 25 -5.60 7.64 6.70
C HIS A 25 -6.17 8.92 7.31
N GLU A 26 -6.56 8.86 8.57
CA GLU A 26 -7.09 10.00 9.29
C GLU A 26 -5.94 10.84 9.84
N VAL A 27 -6.08 12.18 9.74
CA VAL A 27 -5.11 13.10 10.34
C VAL A 27 -4.98 12.82 11.85
N GLY A 28 -3.75 12.67 12.32
CA GLY A 28 -3.46 12.37 13.72
C GLY A 28 -3.39 10.88 14.07
N THR A 29 -3.80 9.99 13.16
CA THR A 29 -3.65 8.55 13.36
C THR A 29 -2.28 8.10 12.86
N VAL A 30 -1.54 7.38 13.72
CA VAL A 30 -0.25 6.81 13.32
C VAL A 30 -0.47 5.59 12.45
N VAL A 31 0.09 5.62 11.24
CA VAL A 31 0.06 4.52 10.27
C VAL A 31 1.50 4.20 9.88
N ASP A 32 1.88 2.93 9.95
CA ASP A 32 3.24 2.50 9.58
C ASP A 32 3.16 1.27 8.67
N PRO A 33 3.78 1.28 7.48
CA PRO A 33 4.47 2.42 6.87
C PRO A 33 3.49 3.48 6.37
N ASN A 34 3.98 4.69 6.14
CA ASN A 34 3.20 5.81 5.63
C ASN A 34 4.04 6.63 4.66
N VAL A 35 3.40 7.57 3.95
CA VAL A 35 4.10 8.58 3.15
C VAL A 35 5.08 9.33 4.06
N ARG A 36 6.18 9.84 3.50
CA ARG A 36 7.22 10.51 4.30
C ARG A 36 6.69 11.79 4.96
N HIS A 37 5.86 12.54 4.25
CA HIS A 37 5.25 13.79 4.73
C HIS A 37 3.73 13.67 4.65
N ALA A 38 3.14 12.94 5.60
CA ALA A 38 1.71 12.69 5.63
C ALA A 38 0.93 14.00 5.89
N THR A 39 0.19 14.43 4.90
CA THR A 39 -0.68 15.60 4.94
C THR A 39 -1.97 15.29 4.21
N ALA A 40 -2.99 16.12 4.41
CA ALA A 40 -4.21 16.01 3.62
C ALA A 40 -3.85 16.13 2.13
N GLY A 41 -4.27 15.15 1.32
CA GLY A 41 -3.99 15.09 -0.11
C GLY A 41 -2.74 14.32 -0.51
N SER A 42 -1.90 13.86 0.44
CA SER A 42 -0.80 12.95 0.11
C SER A 42 -1.32 11.56 -0.27
N GLY A 43 -0.54 10.81 -1.07
CA GLY A 43 -0.93 9.53 -1.62
C GLY A 43 -0.24 8.35 -0.96
N ASP A 44 -0.99 7.24 -0.87
CA ASP A 44 -0.53 5.94 -0.42
C ASP A 44 -1.24 4.91 -1.31
N LEU A 45 -0.52 4.35 -2.26
CA LEU A 45 -1.09 3.55 -3.35
C LEU A 45 -0.58 2.10 -3.28
N CYS A 46 -1.48 1.15 -3.57
CA CYS A 46 -1.13 -0.27 -3.67
C CYS A 46 -1.37 -0.76 -5.09
N PHE A 47 -0.35 -1.37 -5.68
CA PHE A 47 -0.42 -2.01 -6.98
C PHE A 47 -0.24 -3.52 -6.84
N LEU A 48 -1.19 -4.27 -7.40
CA LEU A 48 -1.10 -5.72 -7.46
C LEU A 48 -0.35 -6.14 -8.73
N THR A 49 0.51 -7.13 -8.59
CA THR A 49 1.22 -7.72 -9.72
C THR A 49 1.21 -9.25 -9.64
N ARG A 50 1.28 -9.90 -10.79
CA ARG A 50 1.48 -11.35 -10.89
C ARG A 50 2.96 -11.74 -10.94
N MET A 51 3.85 -10.76 -11.17
CA MET A 51 5.29 -11.01 -11.10
C MET A 51 5.65 -11.43 -9.66
N PRO A 52 6.35 -12.56 -9.46
CA PRO A 52 6.76 -12.98 -8.12
C PRO A 52 7.48 -11.85 -7.38
N LEU A 53 7.17 -11.68 -6.11
CA LEU A 53 7.67 -10.54 -5.33
C LEU A 53 9.21 -10.51 -5.26
N GLU A 54 9.85 -11.68 -5.27
CA GLU A 54 11.31 -11.80 -5.31
C GLU A 54 11.89 -11.17 -6.57
N ASP A 55 11.20 -11.28 -7.71
CA ASP A 55 11.62 -10.68 -8.98
C ASP A 55 11.38 -9.17 -8.96
N VAL A 56 10.29 -8.71 -8.33
CA VAL A 56 10.04 -7.28 -8.09
C VAL A 56 11.17 -6.69 -7.26
N ILE A 57 11.55 -7.34 -6.16
CA ILE A 57 12.63 -6.90 -5.29
C ILE A 57 13.96 -6.80 -6.06
N ALA A 58 14.28 -7.83 -6.84
CA ALA A 58 15.50 -7.84 -7.65
C ALA A 58 15.52 -6.70 -8.67
N HIS A 59 14.37 -6.41 -9.29
CA HIS A 59 14.23 -5.30 -10.24
C HIS A 59 14.43 -3.95 -9.54
N LEU A 60 13.78 -3.74 -8.39
CA LEU A 60 13.93 -2.50 -7.62
C LEU A 60 15.39 -2.28 -7.21
N GLN A 61 16.07 -3.32 -6.75
CA GLN A 61 17.48 -3.25 -6.39
C GLN A 61 18.37 -2.91 -7.60
N ALA A 62 18.10 -3.52 -8.76
CA ALA A 62 18.83 -3.25 -10.00
C ALA A 62 18.65 -1.80 -10.46
N GLU A 63 17.47 -1.20 -10.22
CA GLU A 63 17.18 0.19 -10.55
C GLU A 63 17.62 1.18 -9.46
N GLY A 64 18.23 0.70 -8.38
CA GLY A 64 18.69 1.56 -7.28
C GLY A 64 17.57 2.13 -6.41
N VAL A 65 16.39 1.50 -6.42
CA VAL A 65 15.26 1.94 -5.60
C VAL A 65 15.32 1.29 -4.23
N ALA A 66 15.36 2.10 -3.18
CA ALA A 66 15.39 1.61 -1.79
C ALA A 66 14.04 1.02 -1.39
N ILE A 67 14.06 -0.16 -0.77
CA ILE A 67 12.88 -0.76 -0.16
C ILE A 67 12.72 -0.20 1.25
N VAL A 68 11.57 0.42 1.50
CA VAL A 68 11.24 1.04 2.80
C VAL A 68 10.91 -0.04 3.82
N GLN A 69 10.12 -1.02 3.38
CA GLN A 69 9.68 -2.13 4.24
C GLN A 69 9.30 -3.33 3.37
N GLY A 70 9.49 -4.51 3.90
CA GLY A 70 9.07 -5.76 3.27
C GLY A 70 10.23 -6.62 2.78
N PRO A 71 9.90 -7.83 2.34
CA PRO A 71 8.54 -8.37 2.15
C PRO A 71 7.81 -8.61 3.48
N VAL A 72 6.54 -8.19 3.54
CA VAL A 72 5.67 -8.36 4.72
C VAL A 72 4.27 -8.76 4.29
N GLY A 73 3.50 -9.36 5.20
CA GLY A 73 2.09 -9.63 5.01
C GLY A 73 1.26 -8.34 5.13
N ALA A 74 0.26 -8.18 4.28
CA ALA A 74 -0.64 -7.04 4.29
C ALA A 74 -2.07 -7.49 3.97
N THR A 75 -3.03 -6.57 4.16
CA THR A 75 -4.45 -6.82 3.90
C THR A 75 -4.87 -6.11 2.62
N GLY A 76 -5.25 -6.87 1.60
CA GLY A 76 -5.78 -6.34 0.35
C GLY A 76 -7.28 -6.14 0.38
N ALA A 77 -7.83 -5.64 -0.73
CA ALA A 77 -9.27 -5.43 -0.88
C ALA A 77 -10.03 -6.76 -0.90
N ARG A 78 -9.43 -7.82 -1.42
CA ARG A 78 -10.04 -9.11 -1.71
C ARG A 78 -9.30 -10.28 -1.04
N HIS A 79 -7.97 -10.22 -0.98
CA HIS A 79 -7.10 -11.27 -0.49
C HIS A 79 -6.06 -10.71 0.46
N ARG A 80 -5.42 -11.61 1.22
CA ARG A 80 -4.18 -11.29 1.90
C ARG A 80 -3.11 -10.99 0.85
N LEU A 81 -2.19 -10.11 1.19
CA LEU A 81 -1.09 -9.69 0.33
C LEU A 81 0.25 -10.02 0.97
N ARG A 82 1.22 -10.21 0.10
CA ARG A 82 2.63 -10.16 0.47
C ARG A 82 3.23 -8.98 -0.29
N SER A 83 3.79 -8.03 0.44
CA SER A 83 4.04 -6.68 -0.08
C SER A 83 5.45 -6.19 0.19
N VAL A 84 5.93 -5.31 -0.69
CA VAL A 84 7.07 -4.42 -0.45
C VAL A 84 6.60 -2.97 -0.62
N TYR A 85 7.23 -2.08 0.12
CA TYR A 85 6.91 -0.65 0.11
C TYR A 85 8.13 0.15 -0.35
N ILE A 86 7.87 1.14 -1.19
CA ILE A 86 8.87 2.10 -1.68
C ILE A 86 8.29 3.50 -1.61
N TYR A 87 9.15 4.53 -1.70
CA TYR A 87 8.71 5.90 -1.96
C TYR A 87 8.86 6.24 -3.43
N ASP A 88 7.88 7.00 -3.97
CA ASP A 88 8.03 7.64 -5.26
C ASP A 88 8.91 8.89 -5.14
N PRO A 89 9.25 9.59 -6.27
CA PRO A 89 10.09 10.79 -6.23
C PRO A 89 9.53 11.93 -5.37
N ASP A 90 8.21 11.96 -5.14
CA ASP A 90 7.54 12.98 -4.32
C ASP A 90 7.27 12.50 -2.89
N ASP A 91 7.89 11.38 -2.48
CA ASP A 91 7.75 10.76 -1.15
C ASP A 91 6.33 10.24 -0.84
N ASN A 92 5.53 9.97 -1.85
CA ASN A 92 4.30 9.19 -1.67
C ASN A 92 4.65 7.72 -1.45
N LEU A 93 3.82 7.02 -0.66
CA LEU A 93 4.04 5.61 -0.39
C LEU A 93 3.45 4.74 -1.50
N ILE A 94 4.26 3.84 -2.04
CA ILE A 94 3.84 2.86 -3.05
C ILE A 94 4.03 1.47 -2.48
N GLU A 95 2.95 0.72 -2.43
CA GLU A 95 2.95 -0.71 -2.11
C GLU A 95 2.89 -1.52 -3.40
N ILE A 96 3.76 -2.52 -3.53
CA ILE A 96 3.72 -3.48 -4.63
C ILE A 96 3.52 -4.85 -4.01
N ALA A 97 2.49 -5.57 -4.45
CA ALA A 97 2.04 -6.76 -3.76
C ALA A 97 1.67 -7.91 -4.69
N ASN A 98 1.88 -9.13 -4.16
CA ASN A 98 1.24 -10.34 -4.67
C ASN A 98 0.03 -10.68 -3.79
N GLU A 99 -1.06 -11.11 -4.40
CA GLU A 99 -2.14 -11.76 -3.67
C GLU A 99 -1.69 -13.17 -3.23
N VAL A 100 -1.98 -13.51 -2.01
CA VAL A 100 -1.64 -14.83 -1.44
C VAL A 100 -2.86 -15.58 -0.95
#